data_8284fe3b9e40f0eea95d3cee447d16f9
#
_entry.id   8284fe3b9e40f0eea95d3cee447d16f9
#
_cell.length_a   1.000
_cell.length_b   1.000
_cell.length_c   1.000
_cell.angle_alpha   90.00
_cell.angle_beta   90.00
_cell.angle_gamma   90.00
#
_symmetry.space_group_name_H-M   'P 1'
#
loop_
_entity.id
_entity.type
_entity.pdbx_description
1 polymer ?
#
loop_
_entity_poly.entity_id
_entity_poly.type
_entity_poly.pdbx_seq_one_letter_code
_entity_poly.pdbx_strand_id
1 'polypeptide(L)'
;MPTLEIAQKKLEFIKKAEEYYNTLCTNIQLSGDKLKVISVTSVNPGEGKTTTSVNIAMSFARAGYKTLLFDGDIRNSVMSGFFKSREKITGLTEFLSGTADLSHGLCDTNIENLFVVQSGSVSPNPTALLQSKNFNDMIETLRKYFDYIIVDTPPIGIVIDAAIITQKCDASILITATGEANKRDVQKAKQQLEQTGELFLGVVLNKLDISVDKYGVYGRK
;
A
#
# COMPACT_ATOMS: atom_id res chain seq x y z
N MET A 1 -11.01 17.96 -7.31
CA MET A 1 -9.86 17.10 -6.95
C MET A 1 -9.05 16.85 -8.20
N PRO A 2 -7.72 16.85 -8.13
CA PRO A 2 -6.89 16.42 -9.26
C PRO A 2 -7.20 14.97 -9.63
N THR A 3 -7.01 14.61 -10.92
CA THR A 3 -7.27 13.25 -11.39
C THR A 3 -5.96 12.58 -11.81
N LEU A 4 -5.73 11.37 -11.34
CA LEU A 4 -4.61 10.51 -11.69
C LEU A 4 -5.07 9.41 -12.64
N GLU A 5 -4.30 9.16 -13.68
CA GLU A 5 -4.59 8.10 -14.65
C GLU A 5 -3.59 6.93 -14.52
N ILE A 6 -4.12 5.73 -14.38
CA ILE A 6 -3.32 4.50 -14.52
C ILE A 6 -3.24 4.16 -16.00
N ALA A 7 -2.02 4.01 -16.53
CA ALA A 7 -1.83 3.69 -17.94
C ALA A 7 -2.41 2.32 -18.30
N GLN A 8 -3.06 2.23 -19.48
CA GLN A 8 -3.76 1.02 -19.95
C GLN A 8 -2.88 -0.24 -19.92
N LYS A 9 -1.62 -0.15 -20.36
CA LYS A 9 -0.67 -1.27 -20.31
C LYS A 9 -0.44 -1.82 -18.89
N LYS A 10 -0.51 -0.97 -17.87
CA LYS A 10 -0.40 -1.40 -16.47
C LYS A 10 -1.68 -2.08 -15.99
N LEU A 11 -2.84 -1.58 -16.42
CA LEU A 11 -4.12 -2.21 -16.13
C LEU A 11 -4.21 -3.63 -16.71
N GLU A 12 -3.69 -3.84 -17.92
CA GLU A 12 -3.63 -5.18 -18.53
C GLU A 12 -2.69 -6.14 -17.76
N PHE A 13 -1.57 -5.64 -17.27
CA PHE A 13 -0.66 -6.43 -16.43
C PHE A 13 -1.32 -6.78 -15.08
N ILE A 14 -1.98 -5.82 -14.44
CA ILE A 14 -2.70 -5.98 -13.18
C ILE A 14 -3.82 -7.04 -13.33
N LYS A 15 -4.54 -7.02 -14.45
CA LYS A 15 -5.63 -7.96 -14.75
C LYS A 15 -5.19 -9.42 -14.71
N LYS A 16 -3.95 -9.73 -15.06
CA LYS A 16 -3.44 -11.11 -15.03
C LYS A 16 -3.33 -11.69 -13.62
N ALA A 17 -3.21 -10.86 -12.60
CA ALA A 17 -3.08 -11.26 -11.20
C ALA A 17 -4.35 -10.97 -10.37
N GLU A 18 -5.44 -10.54 -11.01
CA GLU A 18 -6.64 -10.03 -10.35
C GLU A 18 -7.26 -11.05 -9.37
N GLU A 19 -7.36 -12.33 -9.77
CA GLU A 19 -7.92 -13.38 -8.90
C GLU A 19 -7.12 -13.59 -7.62
N TYR A 20 -5.78 -13.50 -7.69
CA TYR A 20 -4.92 -13.63 -6.50
C TYR A 20 -5.14 -12.47 -5.53
N TYR A 21 -5.28 -11.25 -6.05
CA TYR A 21 -5.52 -10.08 -5.20
C TYR A 21 -6.95 -10.04 -4.66
N ASN A 22 -7.94 -10.50 -5.39
CA ASN A 22 -9.31 -10.65 -4.89
C ASN A 22 -9.36 -11.67 -3.74
N THR A 23 -8.64 -12.80 -3.86
CA THR A 23 -8.48 -13.78 -2.78
C THR A 23 -7.78 -13.17 -1.58
N LEU A 24 -6.71 -12.40 -1.79
CA LEU A 24 -6.00 -11.72 -0.72
C LEU A 24 -6.90 -10.71 0.01
N CYS A 25 -7.69 -9.91 -0.72
CA CYS A 25 -8.65 -8.97 -0.13
C CYS A 25 -9.73 -9.70 0.70
N THR A 26 -10.24 -10.83 0.19
CA THR A 26 -11.18 -11.67 0.96
C THR A 26 -10.55 -12.19 2.26
N ASN A 27 -9.29 -12.63 2.22
CA ASN A 27 -8.58 -13.08 3.42
C ASN A 27 -8.38 -11.94 4.42
N ILE A 28 -8.09 -10.72 3.94
CA ILE A 28 -8.00 -9.53 4.80
C ILE A 28 -9.35 -9.27 5.50
N GLN A 29 -10.45 -9.31 4.76
CA GLN A 29 -11.79 -9.11 5.32
C GLN A 29 -12.16 -10.17 6.37
N LEU A 30 -11.82 -11.43 6.12
CA LEU A 30 -12.04 -12.53 7.07
C LEU A 30 -11.16 -12.46 8.33
N SER A 31 -10.08 -11.67 8.29
CA SER A 31 -9.17 -11.52 9.44
C SER A 31 -9.70 -10.55 10.51
N GLY A 32 -10.72 -9.74 10.21
CA GLY A 32 -11.38 -8.88 11.21
C GLY A 32 -12.24 -7.77 10.62
N ASP A 33 -13.41 -7.57 11.19
CA ASP A 33 -14.43 -6.61 10.71
C ASP A 33 -14.04 -5.12 10.87
N LYS A 34 -12.99 -4.83 11.65
CA LYS A 34 -12.57 -3.46 11.97
C LYS A 34 -11.31 -3.02 11.26
N LEU A 35 -10.76 -3.85 10.39
CA LEU A 35 -9.52 -3.56 9.67
C LEU A 35 -9.79 -2.57 8.54
N LYS A 36 -9.42 -1.32 8.74
CA LYS A 36 -9.56 -0.24 7.74
C LYS A 36 -8.23 0.21 7.16
N VAL A 37 -7.23 0.42 8.02
CA VAL A 37 -5.92 0.95 7.61
C VAL A 37 -4.91 -0.19 7.64
N ILE A 38 -4.36 -0.52 6.48
CA ILE A 38 -3.48 -1.67 6.30
C ILE A 38 -2.16 -1.21 5.70
N SER A 39 -1.07 -1.39 6.44
CA SER A 39 0.27 -1.13 5.94
C SER A 39 0.80 -2.30 5.12
N VAL A 40 1.45 -1.98 4.00
CA VAL A 40 2.11 -2.93 3.13
C VAL A 40 3.59 -2.57 3.06
N THR A 41 4.44 -3.47 3.51
CA THR A 41 5.89 -3.30 3.51
C THR A 41 6.59 -4.49 2.87
N SER A 42 7.91 -4.42 2.71
CA SER A 42 8.74 -5.53 2.24
C SER A 42 10.02 -5.64 3.06
N VAL A 43 10.73 -6.75 2.93
CA VAL A 43 12.05 -6.91 3.55
C VAL A 43 13.05 -6.02 2.83
N ASN A 44 13.11 -6.11 1.50
CA ASN A 44 14.06 -5.40 0.64
C ASN A 44 13.35 -4.52 -0.41
N PRO A 45 14.06 -3.55 -1.01
CA PRO A 45 13.57 -2.86 -2.21
C PRO A 45 13.35 -3.84 -3.36
N GLY A 46 12.42 -3.53 -4.25
CA GLY A 46 12.19 -4.33 -5.47
C GLY A 46 11.35 -5.59 -5.29
N GLU A 47 10.94 -5.98 -4.08
CA GLU A 47 10.11 -7.18 -3.84
C GLU A 47 8.65 -7.03 -4.29
N GLY A 48 8.24 -5.84 -4.74
CA GLY A 48 6.93 -5.59 -5.32
C GLY A 48 5.88 -5.05 -4.34
N LYS A 49 6.29 -4.48 -3.20
CA LYS A 49 5.38 -3.87 -2.21
C LYS A 49 4.39 -2.89 -2.86
N THR A 50 4.88 -1.88 -3.58
CA THR A 50 4.04 -0.85 -4.23
C THR A 50 3.09 -1.45 -5.27
N THR A 51 3.56 -2.41 -6.07
CA THR A 51 2.70 -3.14 -7.01
C THR A 51 1.59 -3.87 -6.27
N THR A 52 1.91 -4.52 -5.17
CA THR A 52 0.94 -5.24 -4.33
C THR A 52 -0.04 -4.25 -3.67
N SER A 53 0.44 -3.13 -3.12
CA SER A 53 -0.40 -2.07 -2.53
C SER A 53 -1.41 -1.52 -3.54
N VAL A 54 -0.96 -1.20 -4.75
CA VAL A 54 -1.83 -0.74 -5.85
C VAL A 54 -2.88 -1.79 -6.19
N ASN A 55 -2.51 -3.06 -6.31
CA ASN A 55 -3.44 -4.14 -6.67
C ASN A 55 -4.47 -4.42 -5.56
N ILE A 56 -4.06 -4.43 -4.30
CA ILE A 56 -4.98 -4.57 -3.15
C ILE A 56 -6.00 -3.42 -3.17
N ALA A 57 -5.52 -2.17 -3.29
CA ALA A 57 -6.40 -1.00 -3.31
C ALA A 57 -7.39 -1.04 -4.49
N MET A 58 -6.93 -1.45 -5.68
CA MET A 58 -7.80 -1.62 -6.85
C MET A 58 -8.83 -2.74 -6.66
N SER A 59 -8.45 -3.86 -6.05
CA SER A 59 -9.38 -4.97 -5.80
C SER A 59 -10.48 -4.56 -4.82
N PHE A 60 -10.15 -3.86 -3.74
CA PHE A 60 -11.17 -3.31 -2.84
C PHE A 60 -12.07 -2.29 -3.54
N ALA A 61 -11.50 -1.36 -4.31
CA ALA A 61 -12.27 -0.36 -5.05
C ALA A 61 -13.24 -0.99 -6.05
N ARG A 62 -12.80 -1.99 -6.81
CA ARG A 62 -13.65 -2.75 -7.75
C ARG A 62 -14.75 -3.59 -7.06
N ALA A 63 -14.50 -4.01 -5.83
CA ALA A 63 -15.49 -4.65 -4.98
C ALA A 63 -16.54 -3.66 -4.41
N GLY A 64 -16.44 -2.36 -4.76
CA GLY A 64 -17.38 -1.30 -4.37
C GLY A 64 -17.01 -0.55 -3.09
N TYR A 65 -15.86 -0.85 -2.47
CA TYR A 65 -15.40 -0.15 -1.27
C TYR A 65 -14.69 1.15 -1.62
N LYS A 66 -15.04 2.22 -0.93
CA LYS A 66 -14.34 3.51 -1.06
C LYS A 66 -12.94 3.39 -0.48
N THR A 67 -11.95 3.29 -1.34
CA THR A 67 -10.58 2.90 -1.01
C THR A 67 -9.60 4.03 -1.27
N LEU A 68 -8.73 4.29 -0.29
CA LEU A 68 -7.59 5.17 -0.43
C LEU A 68 -6.30 4.35 -0.54
N LEU A 69 -5.52 4.61 -1.58
CA LEU A 69 -4.13 4.21 -1.67
C LEU A 69 -3.25 5.38 -1.22
N PHE A 70 -2.43 5.15 -0.23
CA PHE A 70 -1.63 6.16 0.41
C PHE A 70 -0.14 5.83 0.29
N ASP A 71 0.64 6.73 -0.31
CA ASP A 71 2.08 6.55 -0.49
C ASP A 71 2.85 7.10 0.72
N GLY A 72 3.20 6.21 1.63
CA GLY A 72 3.98 6.50 2.82
C GLY A 72 5.50 6.42 2.62
N ASP A 73 5.98 6.02 1.43
CA ASP A 73 7.42 6.01 1.12
C ASP A 73 7.90 7.41 0.67
N ILE A 74 7.94 8.35 1.62
CA ILE A 74 8.37 9.73 1.37
C ILE A 74 9.90 9.88 1.20
N ARG A 75 10.64 8.74 1.16
CA ARG A 75 12.08 8.72 0.88
C ARG A 75 12.37 8.41 -0.58
N ASN A 76 11.71 7.38 -1.11
CA ASN A 76 12.01 6.84 -2.45
C ASN A 76 10.77 6.22 -3.08
N SER A 77 9.72 7.03 -3.23
CA SER A 77 8.49 6.60 -3.87
C SER A 77 8.71 6.18 -5.32
N VAL A 78 8.09 5.06 -5.67
CA VAL A 78 7.97 4.59 -7.05
C VAL A 78 6.52 4.61 -7.54
N MET A 79 5.59 5.09 -6.71
CA MET A 79 4.15 5.11 -6.99
C MET A 79 3.80 6.03 -8.16
N SER A 80 4.53 7.13 -8.35
CA SER A 80 4.39 8.01 -9.50
C SER A 80 4.58 7.29 -10.84
N GLY A 81 5.29 6.16 -10.85
CA GLY A 81 5.39 5.28 -12.01
C GLY A 81 4.07 4.57 -12.37
N PHE A 82 3.12 4.44 -11.46
CA PHE A 82 1.80 3.86 -11.71
C PHE A 82 0.78 4.89 -12.16
N PHE A 83 0.85 6.08 -11.59
CA PHE A 83 -0.13 7.14 -11.77
C PHE A 83 0.47 8.33 -12.52
N LYS A 84 -0.21 8.78 -13.55
CA LYS A 84 0.16 9.97 -14.30
C LYS A 84 -0.78 11.12 -13.96
N SER A 85 -0.25 12.30 -13.75
CA SER A 85 -1.00 13.56 -13.64
C SER A 85 -0.65 14.49 -14.76
N ARG A 86 -1.61 15.32 -15.17
CA ARG A 86 -1.40 16.47 -16.05
C ARG A 86 -1.03 17.74 -15.29
N GLU A 87 -1.28 17.73 -13.98
CA GLU A 87 -1.06 18.88 -13.10
C GLU A 87 0.01 18.54 -12.05
N LYS A 88 0.62 19.59 -11.50
CA LYS A 88 1.50 19.42 -10.34
C LYS A 88 0.64 19.13 -9.12
N ILE A 89 0.84 17.98 -8.51
CA ILE A 89 0.12 17.51 -7.34
C ILE A 89 1.00 17.75 -6.11
N THR A 90 0.41 18.28 -5.05
CA THR A 90 1.01 18.22 -3.71
C THR A 90 0.81 16.83 -3.14
N GLY A 91 1.63 16.43 -2.19
CA GLY A 91 1.53 15.09 -1.59
C GLY A 91 1.61 15.11 -0.07
N LEU A 92 1.89 13.93 0.47
CA LEU A 92 2.00 13.73 1.90
C LEU A 92 3.00 14.66 2.56
N THR A 93 4.18 14.82 1.96
CA THR A 93 5.26 15.65 2.52
C THR A 93 4.84 17.10 2.69
N GLU A 94 4.17 17.68 1.70
CA GLU A 94 3.68 19.07 1.75
C GLU A 94 2.61 19.23 2.83
N PHE A 95 1.71 18.24 2.96
CA PHE A 95 0.72 18.27 4.02
C PHE A 95 1.36 18.15 5.41
N LEU A 96 2.24 17.19 5.62
CA LEU A 96 2.86 16.96 6.93
C LEU A 96 3.76 18.13 7.37
N SER A 97 4.40 18.82 6.42
CA SER A 97 5.19 20.02 6.68
C SER A 97 4.34 21.31 6.85
N GLY A 98 3.03 21.22 6.65
CA GLY A 98 2.11 22.36 6.78
C GLY A 98 2.17 23.36 5.61
N THR A 99 2.76 22.96 4.47
CA THR A 99 2.89 23.82 3.29
C THR A 99 1.71 23.69 2.31
N ALA A 100 0.86 22.65 2.48
CA ALA A 100 -0.37 22.46 1.73
C ALA A 100 -1.45 21.76 2.55
N ASP A 101 -2.72 21.98 2.19
CA ASP A 101 -3.83 21.22 2.75
C ASP A 101 -3.95 19.85 2.10
N LEU A 102 -4.43 18.84 2.86
CA LEU A 102 -4.62 17.47 2.39
C LEU A 102 -5.58 17.39 1.18
N SER A 103 -6.56 18.29 1.10
CA SER A 103 -7.50 18.38 -0.02
C SER A 103 -6.83 18.62 -1.37
N HIS A 104 -5.65 19.23 -1.38
CA HIS A 104 -4.86 19.45 -2.59
C HIS A 104 -4.03 18.23 -3.01
N GLY A 105 -3.80 17.30 -2.07
CA GLY A 105 -3.04 16.06 -2.30
C GLY A 105 -3.91 14.83 -2.52
N LEU A 106 -5.21 14.91 -2.15
CA LEU A 106 -6.15 13.81 -2.40
C LEU A 106 -6.61 13.85 -3.85
N CYS A 107 -6.33 12.77 -4.58
CA CYS A 107 -6.60 12.65 -6.01
C CYS A 107 -7.67 11.60 -6.29
N ASP A 108 -8.57 11.89 -7.23
CA ASP A 108 -9.40 10.89 -7.90
C ASP A 108 -8.54 10.05 -8.86
N THR A 109 -9.06 8.90 -9.27
CA THR A 109 -8.43 8.10 -10.33
C THR A 109 -9.43 7.73 -11.43
N ASN A 110 -8.91 7.17 -12.52
CA ASN A 110 -9.76 6.56 -13.57
C ASN A 110 -10.32 5.18 -13.17
N ILE A 111 -10.18 4.78 -11.91
CA ILE A 111 -10.81 3.60 -11.32
C ILE A 111 -11.85 4.07 -10.30
N GLU A 112 -13.08 3.66 -10.50
CA GLU A 112 -14.19 3.99 -9.60
C GLU A 112 -13.87 3.57 -8.16
N ASN A 113 -14.20 4.41 -7.18
CA ASN A 113 -13.96 4.22 -5.74
C ASN A 113 -12.48 4.18 -5.32
N LEU A 114 -11.51 4.38 -6.23
CA LEU A 114 -10.09 4.45 -5.89
C LEU A 114 -9.60 5.89 -5.84
N PHE A 115 -9.08 6.27 -4.68
CA PHE A 115 -8.44 7.55 -4.42
C PHE A 115 -6.97 7.34 -4.08
N VAL A 116 -6.13 8.35 -4.35
CA VAL A 116 -4.69 8.26 -4.12
C VAL A 116 -4.17 9.52 -3.44
N VAL A 117 -3.30 9.35 -2.45
CA VAL A 117 -2.41 10.40 -1.94
C VAL A 117 -0.97 9.98 -2.24
N GLN A 118 -0.26 10.79 -3.02
CA GLN A 118 1.14 10.55 -3.35
C GLN A 118 2.07 11.05 -2.24
N SER A 119 3.32 10.56 -2.22
CA SER A 119 4.33 10.94 -1.22
C SER A 119 4.69 12.44 -1.22
N GLY A 120 4.58 13.11 -2.37
CA GLY A 120 5.01 14.50 -2.53
C GLY A 120 6.51 14.65 -2.77
N SER A 121 7.09 15.80 -2.38
CA SER A 121 8.51 16.06 -2.54
C SER A 121 9.35 15.30 -1.50
N VAL A 122 10.61 15.04 -1.84
CA VAL A 122 11.54 14.38 -0.90
C VAL A 122 11.82 15.28 0.30
N SER A 123 11.61 14.74 1.50
CA SER A 123 11.89 15.45 2.76
C SER A 123 13.32 15.20 3.25
N PRO A 124 14.00 16.21 3.81
CA PRO A 124 15.27 16.00 4.50
C PRO A 124 15.11 15.25 5.84
N ASN A 125 13.92 15.26 6.43
CA ASN A 125 13.65 14.59 7.70
C ASN A 125 12.33 13.80 7.68
N PRO A 126 12.25 12.70 6.90
CA PRO A 126 11.01 11.94 6.72
C PRO A 126 10.50 11.32 8.02
N THR A 127 11.39 10.80 8.86
CA THR A 127 11.01 10.16 10.13
C THR A 127 10.27 11.12 11.05
N ALA A 128 10.74 12.37 11.19
CA ALA A 128 10.08 13.38 12.03
C ALA A 128 8.69 13.75 11.50
N LEU A 129 8.51 13.82 10.18
CA LEU A 129 7.21 14.06 9.57
C LEU A 129 6.22 12.93 9.87
N LEU A 130 6.65 11.67 9.75
CA LEU A 130 5.83 10.50 10.03
C LEU A 130 5.50 10.33 11.53
N GLN A 131 6.31 10.86 12.42
CA GLN A 131 6.06 10.89 13.86
C GLN A 131 5.23 12.11 14.31
N SER A 132 4.93 13.04 13.41
CA SER A 132 4.22 14.27 13.74
C SER A 132 2.77 14.01 14.16
N LYS A 133 2.22 14.95 14.93
CA LYS A 133 0.78 14.96 15.24
C LYS A 133 -0.06 15.04 13.97
N ASN A 134 0.39 15.79 12.97
CA ASN A 134 -0.34 15.94 11.69
C ASN A 134 -0.56 14.61 10.99
N PHE A 135 0.40 13.68 11.06
CA PHE A 135 0.24 12.34 10.49
C PHE A 135 -0.85 11.54 11.21
N ASN A 136 -0.88 11.57 12.55
CA ASN A 136 -1.92 10.90 13.34
C ASN A 136 -3.31 11.48 13.03
N ASP A 137 -3.45 12.79 13.12
CA ASP A 137 -4.74 13.48 12.92
C ASP A 137 -5.27 13.25 11.50
N MET A 138 -4.36 13.15 10.51
CA MET A 138 -4.69 12.82 9.14
C MET A 138 -5.28 11.40 9.01
N ILE A 139 -4.59 10.39 9.54
CA ILE A 139 -5.07 9.00 9.47
C ILE A 139 -6.44 8.88 10.15
N GLU A 140 -6.62 9.45 11.34
CA GLU A 140 -7.90 9.45 12.05
C GLU A 140 -9.01 10.18 11.29
N THR A 141 -8.66 11.22 10.56
CA THR A 141 -9.61 11.92 9.69
C THR A 141 -10.00 11.07 8.49
N LEU A 142 -9.02 10.49 7.79
CA LEU A 142 -9.23 9.67 6.59
C LEU A 142 -10.06 8.40 6.89
N ARG A 143 -9.89 7.80 8.07
CA ARG A 143 -10.71 6.65 8.53
C ARG A 143 -12.22 6.90 8.50
N LYS A 144 -12.65 8.15 8.59
CA LYS A 144 -14.09 8.52 8.59
C LYS A 144 -14.68 8.55 7.19
N TYR A 145 -13.85 8.68 6.17
CA TYR A 145 -14.28 8.89 4.78
C TYR A 145 -14.03 7.68 3.87
N PHE A 146 -13.19 6.75 4.29
CA PHE A 146 -12.83 5.58 3.50
C PHE A 146 -13.18 4.28 4.23
N ASP A 147 -13.57 3.26 3.45
CA ASP A 147 -13.80 1.91 3.95
C ASP A 147 -12.46 1.20 4.16
N TYR A 148 -11.52 1.37 3.21
CA TYR A 148 -10.15 0.87 3.30
C TYR A 148 -9.13 1.94 2.98
N ILE A 149 -8.01 1.91 3.69
CA ILE A 149 -6.83 2.74 3.45
C ILE A 149 -5.63 1.79 3.36
N ILE A 150 -5.06 1.67 2.17
CA ILE A 150 -3.88 0.85 1.92
C ILE A 150 -2.66 1.77 1.92
N VAL A 151 -1.74 1.54 2.85
CA VAL A 151 -0.55 2.37 3.04
C VAL A 151 0.67 1.65 2.48
N ASP A 152 1.17 2.11 1.33
CA ASP A 152 2.46 1.66 0.81
C ASP A 152 3.58 2.29 1.64
N THR A 153 4.48 1.48 2.20
CA THR A 153 5.54 1.96 3.09
C THR A 153 6.92 1.64 2.51
N PRO A 154 8.01 2.28 2.97
CA PRO A 154 9.34 1.83 2.61
C PRO A 154 9.63 0.41 3.13
N PRO A 155 10.69 -0.27 2.62
CA PRO A 155 11.07 -1.60 3.11
C PRO A 155 11.47 -1.56 4.59
N ILE A 156 10.83 -2.40 5.44
CA ILE A 156 11.08 -2.44 6.89
C ILE A 156 12.49 -2.94 7.22
N GLY A 157 13.08 -3.75 6.34
CA GLY A 157 14.47 -4.22 6.52
C GLY A 157 15.54 -3.13 6.33
N ILE A 158 15.16 -1.96 5.81
CA ILE A 158 16.08 -0.86 5.48
C ILE A 158 15.90 0.34 6.41
N VAL A 159 14.65 0.75 6.68
CA VAL A 159 14.35 1.95 7.47
C VAL A 159 13.22 1.71 8.46
N ILE A 160 13.27 2.44 9.58
CA ILE A 160 12.29 2.34 10.67
C ILE A 160 10.92 2.92 10.30
N ASP A 161 10.84 3.73 9.25
CA ASP A 161 9.63 4.47 8.86
C ASP A 161 8.43 3.55 8.65
N ALA A 162 8.64 2.34 8.10
CA ALA A 162 7.58 1.35 7.95
C ALA A 162 6.95 0.96 9.30
N ALA A 163 7.75 0.75 10.34
CA ALA A 163 7.26 0.44 11.68
C ALA A 163 6.49 1.62 12.29
N ILE A 164 6.98 2.85 12.10
CA ILE A 164 6.31 4.08 12.57
C ILE A 164 4.94 4.23 11.92
N ILE A 165 4.84 4.01 10.62
CA ILE A 165 3.57 4.06 9.89
C ILE A 165 2.64 2.95 10.37
N THR A 166 3.16 1.72 10.51
CA THR A 166 2.38 0.55 10.93
C THR A 166 1.70 0.77 12.28
N GLN A 167 2.36 1.44 13.24
CA GLN A 167 1.76 1.82 14.53
C GLN A 167 0.50 2.70 14.43
N LYS A 168 0.17 3.23 13.26
CA LYS A 168 -1.03 4.03 13.00
C LYS A 168 -2.04 3.30 12.13
N CYS A 169 -1.75 2.05 11.79
CA CYS A 169 -2.60 1.17 11.01
C CYS A 169 -3.34 0.18 11.93
N ASP A 170 -4.28 -0.57 11.39
CA ASP A 170 -4.96 -1.66 12.12
C ASP A 170 -4.23 -2.98 11.91
N ALA A 171 -3.57 -3.10 10.76
CA ALA A 171 -2.88 -4.33 10.40
C ALA A 171 -1.70 -4.07 9.45
N SER A 172 -0.86 -5.09 9.30
CA SER A 172 0.29 -5.06 8.40
C SER A 172 0.42 -6.34 7.56
N ILE A 173 0.93 -6.17 6.34
CA ILE A 173 1.27 -7.25 5.41
C ILE A 173 2.74 -7.11 5.02
N LEU A 174 3.49 -8.20 5.10
CA LEU A 174 4.88 -8.28 4.66
C LEU A 174 4.95 -8.91 3.27
N ILE A 175 5.54 -8.19 2.31
CA ILE A 175 5.80 -8.71 0.97
C ILE A 175 7.24 -9.22 0.92
N THR A 176 7.43 -10.37 0.34
CA THR A 176 8.74 -10.90 -0.04
C THR A 176 8.68 -11.51 -1.43
N ALA A 177 9.80 -11.59 -2.12
CA ALA A 177 9.87 -12.18 -3.44
C ALA A 177 10.77 -13.41 -3.46
N THR A 178 10.45 -14.36 -4.32
CA THR A 178 11.24 -15.59 -4.48
C THR A 178 12.69 -15.24 -4.82
N GLY A 179 13.63 -15.74 -4.00
CA GLY A 179 15.07 -15.55 -4.21
C GLY A 179 15.64 -14.19 -3.77
N GLU A 180 14.82 -13.25 -3.27
CA GLU A 180 15.27 -11.91 -2.89
C GLU A 180 15.60 -11.79 -1.38
N ALA A 181 14.82 -12.41 -0.51
CA ALA A 181 15.06 -12.40 0.92
C ALA A 181 15.27 -13.82 1.46
N ASN A 182 16.18 -13.98 2.41
CA ASN A 182 16.36 -15.25 3.11
C ASN A 182 15.36 -15.35 4.28
N LYS A 183 15.13 -16.60 4.74
CA LYS A 183 14.19 -16.88 5.84
C LYS A 183 14.47 -16.08 7.11
N ARG A 184 15.74 -15.83 7.43
CA ARG A 184 16.15 -15.08 8.64
C ARG A 184 15.71 -13.61 8.56
N ASP A 185 15.86 -12.99 7.38
CA ASP A 185 15.48 -11.59 7.20
C ASP A 185 13.96 -11.41 7.20
N VAL A 186 13.22 -12.36 6.61
CA VAL A 186 11.74 -12.40 6.70
C VAL A 186 11.29 -12.53 8.16
N GLN A 187 11.94 -13.40 8.95
CA GLN A 187 11.63 -13.56 10.38
C GLN A 187 11.91 -12.28 11.19
N LYS A 188 13.02 -11.60 10.90
CA LYS A 188 13.34 -10.29 11.55
C LYS A 188 12.31 -9.24 11.20
N ALA A 189 11.96 -9.11 9.92
CA ALA A 189 10.95 -8.15 9.46
C ALA A 189 9.58 -8.43 10.12
N LYS A 190 9.18 -9.70 10.19
CA LYS A 190 7.98 -10.11 10.93
C LYS A 190 8.04 -9.67 12.40
N GLN A 191 9.14 -9.97 13.10
CA GLN A 191 9.31 -9.56 14.51
C GLN A 191 9.21 -8.04 14.69
N GLN A 192 9.80 -7.25 13.78
CA GLN A 192 9.69 -5.79 13.81
C GLN A 192 8.24 -5.32 13.64
N LEU A 193 7.46 -5.95 12.75
CA LEU A 193 6.04 -5.65 12.58
C LEU A 193 5.23 -6.04 13.83
N GLU A 194 5.44 -7.22 14.38
CA GLU A 194 4.76 -7.66 15.61
C GLU A 194 5.07 -6.76 16.81
N GLN A 195 6.27 -6.16 16.87
CA GLN A 195 6.65 -5.19 17.91
C GLN A 195 5.90 -3.85 17.82
N THR A 196 5.24 -3.55 16.70
CA THR A 196 4.41 -2.34 16.60
C THR A 196 3.15 -2.44 17.45
N GLY A 197 2.74 -3.64 17.82
CA GLY A 197 1.52 -3.93 18.58
C GLY A 197 0.27 -4.12 17.72
N GLU A 198 0.39 -3.91 16.40
CA GLU A 198 -0.70 -4.03 15.45
C GLU A 198 -0.80 -5.44 14.87
N LEU A 199 -1.96 -5.78 14.28
CA LEU A 199 -2.21 -7.12 13.75
C LEU A 199 -1.29 -7.42 12.55
N PHE A 200 -0.45 -8.44 12.66
CA PHE A 200 0.30 -8.95 11.53
C PHE A 200 -0.53 -9.99 10.77
N LEU A 201 -1.01 -9.64 9.57
CA LEU A 201 -1.86 -10.51 8.75
C LEU A 201 -1.11 -11.68 8.11
N GLY A 202 0.17 -11.46 7.79
CA GLY A 202 0.97 -12.51 7.19
C GLY A 202 1.97 -12.04 6.14
N VAL A 203 2.52 -13.02 5.43
CA VAL A 203 3.50 -12.81 4.36
C VAL A 203 2.87 -13.13 3.01
N VAL A 204 3.05 -12.23 2.05
CA VAL A 204 2.71 -12.45 0.65
C VAL A 204 3.99 -12.77 -0.11
N LEU A 205 4.08 -13.96 -0.68
CA LEU A 205 5.19 -14.36 -1.53
C LEU A 205 4.91 -13.93 -2.98
N ASN A 206 5.68 -12.98 -3.47
CA ASN A 206 5.57 -12.39 -4.79
C ASN A 206 6.59 -12.99 -5.77
N LYS A 207 6.45 -12.66 -7.06
CA LYS A 207 7.32 -13.13 -8.16
C LYS A 207 7.45 -14.66 -8.24
N LEU A 208 6.39 -15.38 -7.88
CA LEU A 208 6.34 -16.82 -8.10
C LEU A 208 6.24 -17.10 -9.59
N ASP A 209 7.15 -17.91 -10.11
CA ASP A 209 7.03 -18.49 -11.45
C ASP A 209 6.09 -19.71 -11.34
N ILE A 210 4.80 -19.42 -11.38
CA ILE A 210 3.78 -20.49 -11.38
C ILE A 210 3.65 -20.94 -12.83
N SER A 211 4.38 -21.98 -13.20
CA SER A 211 4.06 -22.74 -14.40
C SER A 211 2.60 -23.21 -14.27
N VAL A 212 1.76 -22.83 -15.25
CA VAL A 212 0.29 -22.98 -15.24
C VAL A 212 -0.20 -24.44 -15.05
N ASP A 213 0.70 -25.41 -15.03
CA ASP A 213 0.42 -26.86 -15.00
C ASP A 213 0.16 -27.46 -13.60
N LYS A 214 0.26 -26.70 -12.50
CA LYS A 214 0.12 -27.26 -11.15
C LYS A 214 -1.17 -26.97 -10.40
N TYR A 215 -1.99 -26.06 -10.86
CA TYR A 215 -3.36 -25.91 -10.36
C TYR A 215 -4.32 -26.46 -11.39
N GLY A 216 -4.59 -27.76 -11.25
CA GLY A 216 -5.64 -28.42 -12.00
C GLY A 216 -6.93 -27.56 -11.95
N VAL A 217 -7.47 -27.30 -13.12
CA VAL A 217 -8.73 -26.61 -13.36
C VAL A 217 -9.82 -27.23 -12.46
N TYR A 218 -10.07 -26.66 -11.30
CA TYR A 218 -11.33 -26.87 -10.61
C TYR A 218 -12.39 -26.11 -11.40
N GLY A 219 -13.12 -26.84 -12.26
CA GLY A 219 -14.27 -26.31 -12.97
C GLY A 219 -14.18 -26.31 -14.49
N ARG A 220 -14.05 -27.46 -15.11
CA ARG A 220 -14.65 -27.73 -16.43
C ARG A 220 -15.21 -29.14 -16.39
N LYS A 221 -16.48 -29.26 -16.12
CA LYS A 221 -17.38 -30.28 -16.68
C LYS A 221 -18.49 -29.55 -17.41
#